data_30d14ccb69759b6c8fe2decf5c8ae098
#
_entry.id   30d14ccb69759b6c8fe2decf5c8ae098
#
_cell.length_a   1.000
_cell.length_b   1.000
_cell.length_c   1.000
_cell.angle_alpha   90.00
_cell.angle_beta   90.00
_cell.angle_gamma   90.00
#
_symmetry.space_group_name_H-M   'P 1'
#
loop_
_entity.id
_entity.type
_entity.pdbx_description
1 polymer ?
#
loop_
_entity_poly.entity_id
_entity_poly.type
_entity_poly.pdbx_seq_one_letter_code
_entity_poly.pdbx_strand_id
1 'polypeptide(L)'
;MCEDEMIPPQADMTEREWLRTGSATTAGEPPMRTTGRVPQWVNRRTLLGGAMAGAALTVLPSPAQSPASAAPRHQAPGAFPFPEHPNGDGDFAILVTGDAGTGDEAQYAVAAAARDICKTEGIGLAVGLGDNIYENGPESADDSEFQDKFEKPNGGIDVPWLMVLGNHDCSGLIPGSGGDPSRGDREVAYAATSRRWYMPSRYYSVPLPAADPLVEFFAIDTIPWSSYVAQLDPHYRWDGPYMREQRSWLDGALRASRARWKVVIGHHPYLNNGKHGSAGSYDGFEIGNYTSGVHLKDMYEKVVCGRADLILSGHDHTLQILEPTARTGGTRQVVCGASAKTEGGTAHFHNPAAWQNFSDHGFMVLKVSGARLTIDAYTVDVATRKATLRHRARQTRPVAAVPAHA
;
A
#
# COMPACT_ATOMS: atom_id res chain seq x y z
N MET A 1 44.37 -31.32 -18.61
CA MET A 1 44.57 -30.29 -19.62
C MET A 1 43.19 -29.90 -20.13
N CYS A 2 42.62 -28.89 -19.54
CA CYS A 2 41.48 -28.11 -20.04
C CYS A 2 41.78 -26.67 -19.61
N GLU A 3 41.89 -25.82 -20.60
CA GLU A 3 42.30 -24.42 -20.45
C GLU A 3 41.10 -23.59 -19.95
N ASP A 4 41.35 -22.79 -18.92
CA ASP A 4 40.44 -21.76 -18.43
C ASP A 4 40.49 -20.54 -19.36
N GLU A 5 39.41 -20.25 -20.06
CA GLU A 5 39.23 -18.96 -20.74
C GLU A 5 38.72 -17.90 -19.71
N MET A 6 39.59 -16.96 -19.35
CA MET A 6 39.26 -15.77 -18.60
C MET A 6 38.50 -14.75 -19.47
N ILE A 7 37.31 -14.36 -19.02
CA ILE A 7 36.55 -13.24 -19.57
C ILE A 7 37.09 -11.94 -18.92
N PRO A 8 37.44 -10.89 -19.69
CA PRO A 8 37.90 -9.63 -19.13
C PRO A 8 36.74 -8.78 -18.56
N PRO A 9 37.00 -7.93 -17.58
CA PRO A 9 35.97 -7.08 -16.96
C PRO A 9 35.51 -5.97 -17.91
N GLN A 10 34.19 -5.76 -18.00
CA GLN A 10 33.59 -4.62 -18.68
C GLN A 10 33.91 -3.33 -17.98
N ALA A 11 34.41 -2.34 -18.70
CA ALA A 11 34.75 -1.02 -18.23
C ALA A 11 33.47 -0.17 -18.01
N ASP A 12 33.49 0.54 -16.91
CA ASP A 12 32.53 1.53 -16.47
C ASP A 12 32.47 2.73 -17.45
N MET A 13 31.36 2.92 -18.13
CA MET A 13 31.14 4.09 -19.01
C MET A 13 30.46 5.21 -18.24
N THR A 14 31.11 6.34 -18.14
CA THR A 14 30.60 7.54 -17.48
C THR A 14 29.58 8.30 -18.34
N GLU A 15 28.65 9.00 -17.67
CA GLU A 15 27.48 9.73 -18.16
C GLU A 15 27.74 10.81 -19.25
N ARG A 16 28.99 11.01 -19.66
CA ARG A 16 29.39 12.04 -20.64
C ARG A 16 29.50 11.57 -22.09
N GLU A 17 29.39 10.29 -22.37
CA GLU A 17 29.55 9.78 -23.75
C GLU A 17 28.22 9.66 -24.52
N TRP A 18 27.08 9.79 -23.88
CA TRP A 18 25.74 9.67 -24.49
C TRP A 18 25.29 10.88 -25.32
N LEU A 19 26.00 11.99 -25.24
CA LEU A 19 25.60 13.25 -25.87
C LEU A 19 26.31 13.54 -27.21
N ARG A 20 27.09 12.64 -27.79
CA ARG A 20 27.89 12.91 -28.99
C ARG A 20 27.55 12.14 -30.27
N THR A 21 26.53 11.28 -30.30
CA THR A 21 26.17 10.55 -31.52
C THR A 21 24.72 10.76 -31.93
N GLY A 22 24.38 11.96 -32.29
CA GLY A 22 23.06 12.31 -32.82
C GLY A 22 23.12 13.44 -33.81
N SER A 23 23.71 13.24 -35.01
CA SER A 23 23.48 14.16 -36.15
C SER A 23 23.87 13.51 -37.48
N ALA A 24 22.92 13.72 -38.44
CA ALA A 24 23.03 13.58 -39.91
C ALA A 24 22.87 12.16 -40.47
N THR A 25 22.09 11.88 -41.52
CA THR A 25 21.75 12.69 -42.72
C THR A 25 20.58 12.07 -43.48
N THR A 26 19.90 12.91 -44.20
CA THR A 26 18.83 12.72 -45.19
C THR A 26 19.17 11.83 -46.38
N ALA A 27 18.18 11.06 -46.92
CA ALA A 27 17.80 11.04 -48.33
C ALA A 27 16.79 9.93 -48.70
N GLY A 28 15.74 10.29 -49.46
CA GLY A 28 15.22 9.48 -50.58
C GLY A 28 13.94 8.67 -50.38
N GLU A 29 12.78 9.24 -50.70
CA GLU A 29 11.58 8.52 -51.12
C GLU A 29 11.74 7.88 -52.51
N PRO A 30 11.01 6.79 -52.87
CA PRO A 30 9.75 6.99 -53.59
C PRO A 30 8.62 5.98 -53.22
N PRO A 31 7.41 6.14 -53.81
CA PRO A 31 6.16 5.64 -53.25
C PRO A 31 5.78 4.24 -53.73
N MET A 32 5.15 3.44 -52.85
CA MET A 32 4.41 2.25 -53.27
C MET A 32 3.04 2.14 -52.60
N ARG A 33 1.99 2.18 -53.44
CA ARG A 33 0.63 1.78 -53.10
C ARG A 33 0.60 0.30 -52.77
N THR A 34 0.01 -0.07 -51.67
CA THR A 34 -0.64 -1.37 -51.56
C THR A 34 -1.82 -1.31 -50.59
N THR A 35 -2.96 -1.74 -51.10
CA THR A 35 -4.18 -2.07 -50.40
C THR A 35 -3.92 -3.23 -49.45
N GLY A 36 -4.02 -3.03 -48.13
CA GLY A 36 -3.88 -4.06 -47.12
C GLY A 36 -4.92 -3.91 -46.02
N ARG A 37 -5.70 -4.95 -45.81
CA ARG A 37 -6.74 -5.10 -44.80
C ARG A 37 -6.22 -4.70 -43.40
N VAL A 38 -6.98 -3.86 -42.70
CA VAL A 38 -6.77 -3.52 -41.30
C VAL A 38 -7.08 -4.74 -40.43
N PRO A 39 -6.19 -5.19 -39.54
CA PRO A 39 -6.49 -6.26 -38.59
C PRO A 39 -7.51 -5.76 -37.54
N GLN A 40 -8.52 -6.57 -37.26
CA GLN A 40 -9.53 -6.34 -36.24
C GLN A 40 -8.96 -6.58 -34.82
N TRP A 41 -8.16 -5.63 -34.33
CA TRP A 41 -7.67 -5.64 -32.93
C TRP A 41 -7.76 -4.23 -32.32
N VAL A 42 -8.84 -3.52 -32.56
CA VAL A 42 -9.10 -2.28 -31.81
C VAL A 42 -10.17 -2.59 -30.77
N ASN A 43 -9.73 -2.79 -29.55
CA ASN A 43 -10.60 -2.98 -28.40
C ASN A 43 -11.40 -1.68 -28.16
N ARG A 44 -12.71 -1.78 -28.09
CA ARG A 44 -13.65 -0.64 -27.99
C ARG A 44 -13.43 0.26 -26.74
N ARG A 45 -12.52 -0.10 -25.87
CA ARG A 45 -12.20 0.69 -24.65
C ARG A 45 -11.24 1.87 -24.88
N THR A 46 -10.51 1.90 -25.99
CA THR A 46 -9.50 2.95 -26.25
C THR A 46 -10.08 4.20 -26.93
N LEU A 47 -11.33 4.20 -27.34
CA LEU A 47 -11.97 5.32 -28.06
C LEU A 47 -12.79 6.27 -27.16
N LEU A 48 -12.92 6.00 -25.87
CA LEU A 48 -13.64 6.88 -24.93
C LEU A 48 -12.71 7.86 -24.17
N GLY A 49 -11.41 7.75 -24.32
CA GLY A 49 -10.43 8.64 -23.66
C GLY A 49 -10.11 9.96 -24.41
N GLY A 50 -10.62 10.14 -25.61
CA GLY A 50 -10.20 11.25 -26.50
C GLY A 50 -11.16 12.45 -26.63
N ALA A 51 -12.28 12.49 -25.94
CA ALA A 51 -13.33 13.49 -26.20
C ALA A 51 -13.71 14.40 -25.03
N MET A 52 -12.86 14.56 -24.02
CA MET A 52 -13.13 15.43 -22.86
C MET A 52 -12.17 16.62 -22.71
N ALA A 53 -11.60 17.11 -23.79
CA ALA A 53 -10.85 18.38 -23.79
C ALA A 53 -11.75 19.53 -24.27
N GLY A 54 -12.77 19.88 -23.51
CA GLY A 54 -13.64 20.99 -23.92
C GLY A 54 -14.81 21.31 -23.00
N ALA A 55 -14.83 20.86 -21.76
CA ALA A 55 -15.84 21.33 -20.82
C ALA A 55 -15.35 22.57 -20.08
N ALA A 56 -16.01 23.69 -20.33
CA ALA A 56 -15.83 24.95 -19.63
C ALA A 56 -15.90 24.72 -18.10
N LEU A 57 -14.88 25.18 -17.39
CA LEU A 57 -14.86 25.32 -15.94
C LEU A 57 -15.99 26.26 -15.50
N THR A 58 -17.17 25.72 -15.25
CA THR A 58 -18.15 26.42 -14.39
C THR A 58 -17.62 26.27 -12.96
N VAL A 59 -17.19 27.38 -12.39
CA VAL A 59 -16.83 27.48 -10.98
C VAL A 59 -18.10 27.18 -10.17
N LEU A 60 -18.20 25.94 -9.67
CA LEU A 60 -19.17 25.59 -8.66
C LEU A 60 -18.77 26.27 -7.35
N PRO A 61 -19.71 26.79 -6.56
CA PRO A 61 -19.38 27.38 -5.27
C PRO A 61 -18.67 26.33 -4.42
N SER A 62 -17.56 26.72 -3.79
CA SER A 62 -16.81 25.90 -2.86
C SER A 62 -17.76 25.22 -1.86
N PRO A 63 -17.69 23.91 -1.67
CA PRO A 63 -18.35 23.27 -0.57
C PRO A 63 -17.81 23.88 0.74
N ALA A 64 -18.70 24.06 1.70
CA ALA A 64 -18.35 24.58 3.01
C ALA A 64 -17.10 23.88 3.54
N GLN A 65 -16.15 24.68 4.03
CA GLN A 65 -14.91 24.19 4.61
C GLN A 65 -15.23 23.08 5.62
N SER A 66 -14.83 21.86 5.30
CA SER A 66 -14.81 20.79 6.29
C SER A 66 -13.98 21.27 7.47
N PRO A 67 -14.41 21.03 8.72
CA PRO A 67 -13.64 21.45 9.89
C PRO A 67 -12.23 20.85 9.74
N ALA A 68 -11.23 21.72 9.90
CA ALA A 68 -9.82 21.34 9.83
C ALA A 68 -9.64 20.02 10.59
N SER A 69 -9.11 19.00 9.88
CA SER A 69 -8.78 17.71 10.49
C SER A 69 -7.96 18.01 11.74
N ALA A 70 -8.50 17.66 12.90
CA ALA A 70 -7.80 17.88 14.16
C ALA A 70 -6.45 17.16 14.08
N ALA A 71 -5.38 17.83 14.54
CA ALA A 71 -4.06 17.23 14.70
C ALA A 71 -4.20 15.83 15.30
N PRO A 72 -3.37 14.84 14.87
CA PRO A 72 -3.52 13.45 15.27
C PRO A 72 -3.64 13.38 16.79
N ARG A 73 -4.82 13.09 17.25
CA ARG A 73 -5.00 12.78 18.66
C ARG A 73 -4.33 11.45 18.85
N HIS A 74 -3.20 11.42 19.55
CA HIS A 74 -2.78 10.21 20.22
C HIS A 74 -3.95 9.79 21.11
N GLN A 75 -4.90 9.03 20.58
CA GLN A 75 -5.83 8.34 21.46
C GLN A 75 -4.97 7.41 22.29
N ALA A 76 -4.95 7.69 23.60
CA ALA A 76 -4.36 6.76 24.53
C ALA A 76 -4.98 5.37 24.25
N PRO A 77 -4.18 4.30 24.17
CA PRO A 77 -4.64 2.95 23.81
C PRO A 77 -5.78 2.39 24.68
N GLY A 78 -6.23 3.09 25.70
CA GLY A 78 -7.21 2.64 26.67
C GLY A 78 -8.68 2.60 26.21
N ALA A 79 -9.03 3.13 25.03
CA ALA A 79 -10.42 3.15 24.58
C ALA A 79 -10.76 2.03 23.56
N PHE A 80 -9.77 1.42 22.92
CA PHE A 80 -9.94 0.31 21.98
C PHE A 80 -9.22 -0.94 22.52
N PRO A 81 -9.85 -2.11 22.54
CA PRO A 81 -9.27 -3.30 23.19
C PRO A 81 -8.15 -3.90 22.33
N PHE A 82 -7.02 -3.19 22.25
CA PHE A 82 -5.84 -3.80 21.67
C PHE A 82 -5.30 -4.90 22.56
N PRO A 83 -4.84 -5.99 21.99
CA PRO A 83 -4.26 -7.07 22.76
C PRO A 83 -2.98 -6.59 23.46
N GLU A 84 -2.95 -6.70 24.79
CA GLU A 84 -1.72 -6.42 25.56
C GLU A 84 -0.68 -7.51 25.36
N HIS A 85 -1.13 -8.78 25.23
CA HIS A 85 -0.32 -9.94 24.92
C HIS A 85 -1.18 -10.96 24.15
N PRO A 86 -1.14 -10.98 22.81
CA PRO A 86 -2.06 -11.81 22.03
C PRO A 86 -1.89 -13.32 22.20
N ASN A 87 -0.69 -13.81 22.49
CA ASN A 87 -0.37 -15.25 22.43
C ASN A 87 0.30 -15.80 23.69
N GLY A 88 0.06 -15.25 24.87
CA GLY A 88 0.61 -15.79 26.13
C GLY A 88 2.14 -15.73 26.28
N ASP A 89 2.88 -15.76 25.20
CA ASP A 89 4.35 -15.75 25.17
C ASP A 89 4.93 -14.38 24.82
N GLY A 90 4.10 -13.33 24.74
CA GLY A 90 4.51 -11.97 24.35
C GLY A 90 4.77 -11.80 22.84
N ASP A 91 4.39 -12.76 22.02
CA ASP A 91 4.47 -12.68 20.57
C ASP A 91 3.15 -12.17 19.97
N PHE A 92 3.22 -11.36 18.93
CA PHE A 92 2.06 -10.87 18.17
C PHE A 92 1.92 -11.62 16.85
N ALA A 93 0.72 -12.13 16.57
CA ALA A 93 0.33 -12.61 15.25
C ALA A 93 -0.74 -11.68 14.68
N ILE A 94 -0.50 -11.16 13.50
CA ILE A 94 -1.28 -10.08 12.88
C ILE A 94 -1.68 -10.52 11.47
N LEU A 95 -2.97 -10.48 11.16
CA LEU A 95 -3.48 -10.66 9.81
C LEU A 95 -3.21 -9.39 8.99
N VAL A 96 -2.77 -9.54 7.76
CA VAL A 96 -2.56 -8.44 6.82
C VAL A 96 -3.35 -8.70 5.55
N THR A 97 -4.25 -7.80 5.20
CA THR A 97 -5.05 -7.80 3.97
C THR A 97 -4.98 -6.43 3.31
N GLY A 98 -5.25 -6.34 2.03
CA GLY A 98 -5.38 -5.09 1.29
C GLY A 98 -6.23 -5.28 0.06
N ASP A 99 -6.82 -4.21 -0.44
CA ASP A 99 -7.65 -4.22 -1.64
C ASP A 99 -8.81 -5.23 -1.56
N ALA A 100 -9.40 -5.29 -0.34
CA ALA A 100 -10.36 -6.33 0.01
C ALA A 100 -11.82 -5.93 -0.16
N GLY A 101 -12.12 -4.64 -0.33
CA GLY A 101 -13.46 -4.07 -0.19
C GLY A 101 -14.39 -4.22 -1.40
N THR A 102 -14.45 -5.39 -2.06
CA THR A 102 -15.29 -5.59 -3.26
C THR A 102 -16.70 -6.06 -2.93
N GLY A 103 -16.90 -6.81 -1.85
CA GLY A 103 -18.17 -7.46 -1.51
C GLY A 103 -18.47 -8.71 -2.35
N ASP A 104 -17.51 -9.18 -3.14
CA ASP A 104 -17.67 -10.32 -4.05
C ASP A 104 -17.24 -11.68 -3.45
N GLU A 105 -17.37 -12.74 -4.25
CA GLU A 105 -17.04 -14.10 -3.84
C GLU A 105 -15.57 -14.26 -3.44
N ALA A 106 -14.65 -13.59 -4.13
CA ALA A 106 -13.23 -13.69 -3.85
C ALA A 106 -12.90 -13.12 -2.46
N GLN A 107 -13.47 -11.95 -2.11
CA GLN A 107 -13.34 -11.38 -0.77
C GLN A 107 -13.85 -12.36 0.30
N TYR A 108 -15.06 -12.92 0.11
CA TYR A 108 -15.63 -13.87 1.07
C TYR A 108 -14.79 -15.15 1.20
N ALA A 109 -14.21 -15.63 0.09
CA ALA A 109 -13.34 -16.80 0.11
C ALA A 109 -12.04 -16.54 0.86
N VAL A 110 -11.39 -15.41 0.60
CA VAL A 110 -10.17 -15.00 1.31
C VAL A 110 -10.43 -14.79 2.79
N ALA A 111 -11.51 -14.10 3.14
CA ALA A 111 -11.88 -13.87 4.54
C ALA A 111 -12.21 -15.18 5.29
N ALA A 112 -12.88 -16.14 4.62
CA ALA A 112 -13.15 -17.46 5.20
C ALA A 112 -11.85 -18.23 5.48
N ALA A 113 -10.93 -18.27 4.52
CA ALA A 113 -9.63 -18.89 4.67
C ALA A 113 -8.78 -18.20 5.77
N ALA A 114 -8.79 -16.87 5.79
CA ALA A 114 -8.09 -16.08 6.81
C ALA A 114 -8.65 -16.35 8.21
N ARG A 115 -9.97 -16.49 8.36
CA ARG A 115 -10.62 -16.83 9.64
C ARG A 115 -10.12 -18.15 10.23
N ASP A 116 -9.90 -19.15 9.39
CA ASP A 116 -9.38 -20.44 9.85
C ASP A 116 -7.92 -20.31 10.29
N ILE A 117 -7.11 -19.53 9.58
CA ILE A 117 -5.73 -19.22 9.99
C ILE A 117 -5.73 -18.38 11.27
N CYS A 118 -6.62 -17.39 11.41
CA CYS A 118 -6.72 -16.58 12.63
C CYS A 118 -6.94 -17.45 13.88
N LYS A 119 -7.81 -18.45 13.79
CA LYS A 119 -8.06 -19.40 14.89
C LYS A 119 -6.86 -20.27 15.19
N THR A 120 -6.18 -20.76 14.15
CA THR A 120 -5.05 -21.69 14.30
C THR A 120 -3.81 -20.99 14.85
N GLU A 121 -3.56 -19.76 14.41
CA GLU A 121 -2.35 -19.00 14.74
C GLU A 121 -2.55 -18.03 15.92
N GLY A 122 -3.76 -17.96 16.49
CA GLY A 122 -4.07 -17.06 17.62
C GLY A 122 -3.93 -15.57 17.24
N ILE A 123 -4.39 -15.19 16.05
CA ILE A 123 -4.29 -13.80 15.58
C ILE A 123 -5.18 -12.90 16.43
N GLY A 124 -4.57 -11.86 17.02
CA GLY A 124 -5.25 -10.91 17.90
C GLY A 124 -5.40 -9.49 17.30
N LEU A 125 -4.88 -9.26 16.09
CA LEU A 125 -4.91 -7.98 15.42
C LEU A 125 -4.96 -8.20 13.91
N ALA A 126 -5.59 -7.28 13.18
CA ALA A 126 -5.54 -7.26 11.73
C ALA A 126 -5.15 -5.87 11.19
N VAL A 127 -4.67 -5.82 9.97
CA VAL A 127 -4.33 -4.61 9.21
C VAL A 127 -5.06 -4.65 7.87
N GLY A 128 -5.78 -3.58 7.54
CA GLY A 128 -6.38 -3.34 6.23
C GLY A 128 -5.59 -2.25 5.49
N LEU A 129 -5.02 -2.59 4.35
CA LEU A 129 -4.08 -1.76 3.62
C LEU A 129 -4.73 -0.85 2.56
N GLY A 130 -5.97 -0.43 2.79
CA GLY A 130 -6.72 0.46 1.90
C GLY A 130 -7.49 -0.28 0.81
N ASP A 131 -8.21 0.51 0.01
CA ASP A 131 -9.23 0.05 -0.91
C ASP A 131 -10.26 -0.84 -0.18
N ASN A 132 -10.79 -0.22 0.88
CA ASN A 132 -11.70 -0.84 1.82
C ASN A 132 -13.13 -0.90 1.28
N ILE A 133 -13.50 0.07 0.43
CA ILE A 133 -14.83 0.24 -0.17
C ILE A 133 -14.71 0.57 -1.67
N TYR A 134 -14.64 -0.45 -2.52
CA TYR A 134 -14.71 -0.29 -3.98
C TYR A 134 -16.12 0.10 -4.42
N GLU A 135 -16.38 0.81 -5.55
CA GLU A 135 -15.35 1.36 -6.44
C GLU A 135 -14.99 2.81 -6.07
N ASN A 136 -15.81 3.50 -5.27
CA ASN A 136 -15.73 4.95 -5.09
C ASN A 136 -15.61 5.42 -3.63
N GLY A 137 -15.52 4.50 -2.66
CA GLY A 137 -15.60 4.81 -1.23
C GLY A 137 -17.02 5.11 -0.76
N PRO A 138 -17.26 5.25 0.55
CA PRO A 138 -18.59 5.35 1.14
C PRO A 138 -19.25 6.71 0.86
N GLU A 139 -20.60 6.74 0.77
CA GLU A 139 -21.39 7.96 0.62
C GLU A 139 -21.62 8.68 1.96
N SER A 140 -21.58 7.94 3.08
CA SER A 140 -21.75 8.47 4.44
C SER A 140 -21.04 7.58 5.46
N ALA A 141 -20.97 8.01 6.73
CA ALA A 141 -20.39 7.19 7.80
C ALA A 141 -21.30 6.00 8.22
N ASP A 142 -22.56 6.00 7.82
CA ASP A 142 -23.54 4.94 8.04
C ASP A 142 -23.93 4.19 6.76
N ASP A 143 -23.08 4.31 5.72
CA ASP A 143 -23.27 3.61 4.45
C ASP A 143 -23.33 2.09 4.66
N SER A 144 -24.30 1.46 4.00
CA SER A 144 -24.46 0.01 4.04
C SER A 144 -23.27 -0.75 3.47
N GLU A 145 -22.47 -0.11 2.63
CA GLU A 145 -21.26 -0.71 2.05
C GLU A 145 -20.25 -1.16 3.11
N PHE A 146 -20.18 -0.50 4.26
CA PHE A 146 -19.36 -0.99 5.37
C PHE A 146 -19.81 -2.36 5.86
N GLN A 147 -21.13 -2.62 5.86
CA GLN A 147 -21.65 -3.93 6.22
C GLN A 147 -21.35 -4.96 5.14
N ASP A 148 -21.52 -4.60 3.88
CA ASP A 148 -21.42 -5.53 2.76
C ASP A 148 -19.97 -5.84 2.38
N LYS A 149 -19.05 -4.87 2.55
CA LYS A 149 -17.66 -4.97 2.11
C LYS A 149 -16.65 -5.14 3.23
N PHE A 150 -17.04 -4.95 4.51
CA PHE A 150 -16.16 -5.17 5.64
C PHE A 150 -16.76 -6.07 6.72
N GLU A 151 -17.91 -5.68 7.32
CA GLU A 151 -18.42 -6.38 8.50
C GLU A 151 -18.86 -7.83 8.20
N LYS A 152 -19.64 -8.05 7.15
CA LYS A 152 -20.13 -9.38 6.76
C LYS A 152 -19.02 -10.29 6.24
N PRO A 153 -18.16 -9.89 5.27
CA PRO A 153 -17.08 -10.76 4.80
C PRO A 153 -16.15 -11.21 5.92
N ASN A 154 -15.78 -10.29 6.80
CA ASN A 154 -14.87 -10.54 7.92
C ASN A 154 -15.57 -11.07 9.18
N GLY A 155 -16.85 -11.45 9.11
CA GLY A 155 -17.57 -12.03 10.24
C GLY A 155 -16.85 -13.25 10.84
N GLY A 156 -16.66 -13.26 12.18
CA GLY A 156 -15.90 -14.28 12.89
C GLY A 156 -14.38 -14.08 12.91
N ILE A 157 -13.89 -12.94 12.42
CA ILE A 157 -12.55 -12.39 12.71
C ILE A 157 -12.78 -11.20 13.64
N ASP A 158 -13.03 -11.48 14.91
CA ASP A 158 -13.48 -10.48 15.91
C ASP A 158 -12.28 -9.87 16.64
N VAL A 159 -11.35 -9.30 15.87
CA VAL A 159 -10.16 -8.61 16.37
C VAL A 159 -10.17 -7.15 15.91
N PRO A 160 -9.41 -6.25 16.55
CA PRO A 160 -9.18 -4.90 16.03
C PRO A 160 -8.50 -4.94 14.65
N TRP A 161 -8.90 -4.03 13.77
CA TRP A 161 -8.31 -3.84 12.45
C TRP A 161 -7.72 -2.44 12.35
N LEU A 162 -6.43 -2.30 12.17
CA LEU A 162 -5.78 -1.04 11.84
C LEU A 162 -6.01 -0.76 10.35
N MET A 163 -6.80 0.27 10.05
CA MET A 163 -7.22 0.59 8.69
C MET A 163 -6.46 1.79 8.15
N VAL A 164 -6.12 1.75 6.88
CA VAL A 164 -5.63 2.92 6.12
C VAL A 164 -6.51 3.16 4.91
N LEU A 165 -6.46 4.37 4.36
CA LEU A 165 -7.21 4.75 3.16
C LEU A 165 -6.49 4.28 1.91
N GLY A 166 -7.27 3.79 0.92
CA GLY A 166 -6.85 3.56 -0.44
C GLY A 166 -7.41 4.62 -1.40
N ASN A 167 -6.97 4.58 -2.65
CA ASN A 167 -7.41 5.55 -3.65
C ASN A 167 -8.90 5.37 -4.01
N HIS A 168 -9.42 4.16 -3.97
CA HIS A 168 -10.85 3.91 -4.15
C HIS A 168 -11.68 4.48 -3.01
N ASP A 169 -11.20 4.40 -1.77
CA ASP A 169 -11.86 4.94 -0.58
C ASP A 169 -12.03 6.47 -0.63
N CYS A 170 -11.15 7.15 -1.34
CA CYS A 170 -11.16 8.60 -1.54
C CYS A 170 -11.60 8.99 -2.96
N SER A 171 -12.28 8.13 -3.69
CA SER A 171 -12.77 8.42 -5.04
C SER A 171 -14.17 9.03 -5.00
N GLY A 172 -14.58 9.60 -6.09
CA GLY A 172 -15.93 10.14 -6.30
C GLY A 172 -16.45 9.69 -7.65
N LEU A 173 -16.55 10.60 -8.60
CA LEU A 173 -17.09 10.30 -9.94
C LEU A 173 -16.21 9.35 -10.76
N ILE A 174 -14.90 9.33 -10.50
CA ILE A 174 -13.94 8.48 -11.22
C ILE A 174 -13.37 7.47 -10.25
N PRO A 175 -13.73 6.19 -10.38
CA PRO A 175 -13.22 5.13 -9.52
C PRO A 175 -11.68 5.10 -9.48
N GLY A 176 -11.10 4.94 -8.29
CA GLY A 176 -9.66 4.84 -8.11
C GLY A 176 -8.88 6.12 -8.30
N SER A 177 -9.54 7.27 -8.50
CA SER A 177 -8.85 8.55 -8.74
C SER A 177 -8.31 9.23 -7.48
N GLY A 178 -8.77 8.83 -6.29
CA GLY A 178 -8.49 9.57 -5.06
C GLY A 178 -9.06 11.00 -5.07
N GLY A 179 -10.06 11.27 -5.91
CA GLY A 179 -10.51 12.62 -6.26
C GLY A 179 -11.50 13.26 -5.30
N ASP A 180 -11.95 12.56 -4.28
CA ASP A 180 -12.85 13.06 -3.23
C ASP A 180 -12.31 12.72 -1.83
N PRO A 181 -11.39 13.55 -1.29
CA PRO A 181 -10.83 13.30 0.03
C PRO A 181 -11.87 13.20 1.14
N SER A 182 -13.07 13.83 0.99
CA SER A 182 -14.12 13.80 2.00
C SER A 182 -14.68 12.40 2.27
N ARG A 183 -14.59 11.49 1.32
CA ARG A 183 -15.00 10.09 1.49
C ARG A 183 -14.12 9.36 2.51
N GLY A 184 -12.81 9.61 2.51
CA GLY A 184 -11.92 9.10 3.53
C GLY A 184 -12.26 9.58 4.95
N ASP A 185 -12.81 10.80 5.10
CA ASP A 185 -13.27 11.30 6.40
C ASP A 185 -14.51 10.53 6.91
N ARG A 186 -15.32 9.95 6.00
CA ARG A 186 -16.46 9.09 6.35
C ARG A 186 -15.99 7.76 6.93
N GLU A 187 -14.89 7.21 6.43
CA GLU A 187 -14.27 6.01 7.00
C GLU A 187 -13.68 6.28 8.39
N VAL A 188 -13.04 7.44 8.58
CA VAL A 188 -12.61 7.88 9.92
C VAL A 188 -13.80 8.01 10.87
N ALA A 189 -14.92 8.56 10.39
CA ALA A 189 -16.14 8.69 11.21
C ALA A 189 -16.78 7.32 11.52
N TYR A 190 -16.73 6.36 10.60
CA TYR A 190 -17.24 5.00 10.80
C TYR A 190 -16.54 4.28 11.97
N ALA A 191 -15.30 4.59 12.28
CA ALA A 191 -14.58 4.02 13.42
C ALA A 191 -15.28 4.23 14.77
N ALA A 192 -16.15 5.24 14.87
CA ALA A 192 -16.94 5.47 16.10
C ALA A 192 -18.07 4.45 16.30
N THR A 193 -18.48 3.72 15.26
CA THR A 193 -19.60 2.78 15.27
C THR A 193 -19.17 1.32 15.25
N SER A 194 -18.01 1.01 14.66
CA SER A 194 -17.48 -0.35 14.57
C SER A 194 -16.61 -0.69 15.77
N ARG A 195 -16.70 -1.95 16.24
CA ARG A 195 -15.81 -2.49 17.28
C ARG A 195 -14.51 -3.07 16.71
N ARG A 196 -14.43 -3.21 15.40
CA ARG A 196 -13.29 -3.82 14.70
C ARG A 196 -12.49 -2.80 13.92
N TRP A 197 -13.14 -1.82 13.30
CA TRP A 197 -12.53 -0.81 12.46
C TRP A 197 -11.85 0.27 13.30
N TYR A 198 -10.52 0.29 13.32
CA TYR A 198 -9.74 1.31 14.01
C TYR A 198 -9.07 2.24 13.02
N MET A 199 -9.59 3.46 12.91
CA MET A 199 -9.06 4.55 12.12
C MET A 199 -9.40 5.87 12.83
N PRO A 200 -8.66 6.24 13.91
CA PRO A 200 -8.97 7.44 14.72
C PRO A 200 -8.73 8.73 13.97
N SER A 201 -7.94 8.69 12.92
CA SER A 201 -7.62 9.75 11.97
C SER A 201 -7.06 9.13 10.71
N ARG A 202 -6.85 9.94 9.66
CA ARG A 202 -6.29 9.46 8.38
C ARG A 202 -4.83 9.01 8.49
N TYR A 203 -4.11 9.48 9.50
CA TYR A 203 -2.79 9.00 9.88
C TYR A 203 -2.65 8.94 11.40
N TYR A 204 -2.00 7.90 11.92
CA TYR A 204 -1.91 7.64 13.37
C TYR A 204 -0.82 6.62 13.68
N SER A 205 -0.49 6.42 14.96
CA SER A 205 0.36 5.30 15.37
C SER A 205 -0.25 4.48 16.50
N VAL A 206 0.12 3.20 16.55
CA VAL A 206 -0.32 2.25 17.58
C VAL A 206 0.89 1.46 18.08
N PRO A 207 1.41 1.76 19.28
CA PRO A 207 2.42 0.95 19.94
C PRO A 207 1.78 -0.26 20.63
N LEU A 208 2.38 -1.44 20.51
CA LEU A 208 1.87 -2.70 21.07
C LEU A 208 2.99 -3.52 21.74
N PRO A 209 2.91 -3.85 23.02
CA PRO A 209 2.01 -3.23 24.01
C PRO A 209 2.25 -1.71 24.18
N ALA A 210 1.24 -1.00 24.69
CA ALA A 210 1.34 0.45 24.80
C ALA A 210 2.48 0.94 25.72
N ALA A 211 2.76 0.22 26.81
CA ALA A 211 3.73 0.64 27.82
C ALA A 211 5.19 0.34 27.41
N ASP A 212 5.44 -0.83 26.80
CA ASP A 212 6.76 -1.28 26.34
C ASP A 212 6.63 -1.93 24.95
N PRO A 213 6.61 -1.11 23.89
CA PRO A 213 6.19 -1.58 22.58
C PRO A 213 7.21 -2.54 21.94
N LEU A 214 6.74 -3.77 21.68
CA LEU A 214 7.44 -4.72 20.85
C LEU A 214 7.34 -4.32 19.37
N VAL A 215 6.16 -3.89 18.94
CA VAL A 215 5.92 -3.37 17.58
C VAL A 215 5.13 -2.08 17.66
N GLU A 216 5.44 -1.14 16.79
CA GLU A 216 4.63 0.07 16.59
C GLU A 216 4.28 0.21 15.12
N PHE A 217 2.99 0.36 14.86
CA PHE A 217 2.43 0.62 13.54
C PHE A 217 2.27 2.12 13.34
N PHE A 218 2.69 2.62 12.18
CA PHE A 218 2.54 4.00 11.74
C PHE A 218 1.70 3.99 10.47
N ALA A 219 0.42 4.30 10.63
CA ALA A 219 -0.53 4.43 9.53
C ALA A 219 -0.37 5.78 8.85
N ILE A 220 -0.29 5.80 7.53
CA ILE A 220 -0.14 7.02 6.73
C ILE A 220 -1.20 7.11 5.63
N ASP A 221 -1.66 8.32 5.36
CA ASP A 221 -2.50 8.63 4.19
C ASP A 221 -1.60 8.94 3.00
N THR A 222 -1.58 8.03 2.03
CA THR A 222 -0.77 8.17 0.82
C THR A 222 -1.51 8.83 -0.34
N ILE A 223 -2.84 9.00 -0.22
CA ILE A 223 -3.70 9.42 -1.33
C ILE A 223 -3.34 10.81 -1.87
N PRO A 224 -3.14 11.85 -1.03
CA PRO A 224 -2.82 13.16 -1.55
C PRO A 224 -1.49 13.25 -2.32
N TRP A 225 -0.57 12.31 -2.10
CA TRP A 225 0.70 12.26 -2.84
C TRP A 225 0.62 11.50 -4.17
N SER A 226 -0.50 10.84 -4.45
CA SER A 226 -0.72 10.02 -5.65
C SER A 226 -1.94 10.45 -6.47
N SER A 227 -2.79 11.36 -5.95
CA SER A 227 -4.00 11.85 -6.62
C SER A 227 -3.80 13.20 -7.26
N TYR A 228 -4.18 13.33 -8.55
CA TYR A 228 -4.16 14.62 -9.25
C TYR A 228 -5.14 15.64 -8.64
N VAL A 229 -6.34 15.20 -8.28
CA VAL A 229 -7.39 16.12 -7.77
C VAL A 229 -6.96 16.73 -6.43
N ALA A 230 -6.30 15.98 -5.58
CA ALA A 230 -5.77 16.50 -4.31
C ALA A 230 -4.77 17.67 -4.53
N GLN A 231 -4.08 17.73 -5.67
CA GLN A 231 -3.16 18.83 -5.97
C GLN A 231 -3.88 20.15 -6.27
N LEU A 232 -5.16 20.11 -6.59
CA LEU A 232 -5.98 21.30 -6.81
C LEU A 232 -6.51 21.89 -5.49
N ASP A 233 -6.46 21.13 -4.40
CA ASP A 233 -6.87 21.56 -3.07
C ASP A 233 -5.68 22.16 -2.30
N PRO A 234 -5.71 23.45 -1.91
CA PRO A 234 -4.62 24.07 -1.15
C PRO A 234 -4.30 23.37 0.18
N HIS A 235 -5.22 22.62 0.77
CA HIS A 235 -5.03 21.88 2.02
C HIS A 235 -4.32 20.55 1.79
N TYR A 236 -4.78 19.77 0.79
CA TYR A 236 -4.32 18.41 0.53
C TYR A 236 -3.15 18.31 -0.46
N ARG A 237 -2.86 19.35 -1.23
CA ARG A 237 -1.74 19.29 -2.21
C ARG A 237 -0.44 18.84 -1.54
N TRP A 238 0.48 18.28 -2.31
CA TRP A 238 1.72 17.64 -1.83
C TRP A 238 2.56 18.50 -0.86
N ASP A 239 2.51 19.83 -1.00
CA ASP A 239 3.15 20.83 -0.13
C ASP A 239 2.13 21.61 0.72
N GLY A 240 0.88 21.16 0.77
CA GLY A 240 -0.20 21.74 1.59
C GLY A 240 0.02 21.50 3.08
N PRO A 241 -0.73 22.21 3.95
CA PRO A 241 -0.57 22.08 5.39
C PRO A 241 -0.76 20.64 5.87
N TYR A 242 -1.77 19.93 5.39
CA TYR A 242 -2.05 18.54 5.76
C TYR A 242 -0.84 17.62 5.49
N MET A 243 -0.26 17.69 4.30
CA MET A 243 0.86 16.81 3.93
C MET A 243 2.15 17.18 4.66
N ARG A 244 2.39 18.47 4.94
CA ARG A 244 3.53 18.90 5.77
C ARG A 244 3.38 18.42 7.21
N GLU A 245 2.19 18.51 7.78
CA GLU A 245 1.90 18.05 9.14
C GLU A 245 2.09 16.53 9.26
N GLN A 246 1.51 15.75 8.33
CA GLN A 246 1.66 14.31 8.32
C GLN A 246 3.15 13.90 8.22
N ARG A 247 3.90 14.52 7.31
CA ARG A 247 5.33 14.24 7.15
C ARG A 247 6.13 14.57 8.41
N SER A 248 5.89 15.73 9.01
CA SER A 248 6.55 16.15 10.24
C SER A 248 6.21 15.24 11.42
N TRP A 249 4.94 14.87 11.54
CA TRP A 249 4.48 13.92 12.53
C TRP A 249 5.18 12.56 12.38
N LEU A 250 5.18 11.99 11.16
CA LEU A 250 5.80 10.68 10.91
C LEU A 250 7.30 10.69 11.23
N ASP A 251 8.02 11.73 10.81
CA ASP A 251 9.46 11.89 11.11
C ASP A 251 9.69 11.94 12.62
N GLY A 252 8.91 12.72 13.36
CA GLY A 252 8.97 12.82 14.81
C GLY A 252 8.60 11.51 15.51
N ALA A 253 7.52 10.87 15.09
CA ALA A 253 7.01 9.63 15.67
C ALA A 253 8.00 8.47 15.49
N LEU A 254 8.56 8.28 14.28
CA LEU A 254 9.58 7.26 14.03
C LEU A 254 10.85 7.45 14.84
N ARG A 255 11.26 8.72 15.10
CA ARG A 255 12.41 9.04 15.95
C ARG A 255 12.13 8.79 17.43
N ALA A 256 10.93 9.15 17.89
CA ALA A 256 10.54 9.01 19.29
C ALA A 256 10.20 7.57 19.69
N SER A 257 9.84 6.74 18.74
CA SER A 257 9.45 5.35 18.96
C SER A 257 10.57 4.54 19.62
N ARG A 258 10.21 3.83 20.69
CA ARG A 258 11.05 2.85 21.38
C ARG A 258 10.74 1.41 20.96
N ALA A 259 9.76 1.23 20.09
CA ALA A 259 9.37 -0.09 19.60
C ALA A 259 10.58 -0.81 18.99
N ARG A 260 10.66 -2.11 19.30
CA ARG A 260 11.70 -2.93 18.74
C ARG A 260 11.53 -3.10 17.23
N TRP A 261 10.27 -3.21 16.76
CA TRP A 261 9.90 -3.32 15.36
C TRP A 261 9.02 -2.13 14.99
N LYS A 262 9.36 -1.45 13.93
CA LYS A 262 8.62 -0.30 13.40
C LYS A 262 8.06 -0.64 12.04
N VAL A 263 6.74 -0.57 11.91
CA VAL A 263 6.02 -0.96 10.70
C VAL A 263 5.22 0.23 10.19
N VAL A 264 5.56 0.74 9.02
CA VAL A 264 4.77 1.77 8.34
C VAL A 264 3.73 1.07 7.49
N ILE A 265 2.46 1.45 7.63
CA ILE A 265 1.33 0.94 6.84
C ILE A 265 0.71 2.07 6.03
N GLY A 266 0.51 1.86 4.74
CA GLY A 266 -0.09 2.82 3.82
C GLY A 266 -0.42 2.15 2.50
N HIS A 267 -1.37 2.69 1.74
CA HIS A 267 -1.90 1.99 0.58
C HIS A 267 -0.90 1.87 -0.57
N HIS A 268 -0.30 2.99 -1.01
CA HIS A 268 0.59 2.99 -2.17
C HIS A 268 2.00 2.50 -1.81
N PRO A 269 2.58 1.53 -2.53
CA PRO A 269 3.87 0.94 -2.22
C PRO A 269 5.05 1.87 -2.59
N TYR A 270 6.12 1.84 -1.78
CA TYR A 270 7.38 2.48 -2.14
C TYR A 270 8.06 1.75 -3.30
N LEU A 271 8.20 0.44 -3.20
CA LEU A 271 8.70 -0.44 -4.25
C LEU A 271 7.63 -1.49 -4.60
N ASN A 272 7.51 -1.80 -5.88
CA ASN A 272 6.53 -2.74 -6.39
C ASN A 272 7.03 -3.39 -7.68
N ASN A 273 6.66 -4.64 -7.91
CA ASN A 273 6.93 -5.34 -9.15
C ASN A 273 5.68 -5.56 -10.02
N GLY A 274 4.49 -5.16 -9.55
CA GLY A 274 3.24 -5.25 -10.30
C GLY A 274 3.03 -4.04 -11.23
N LYS A 275 1.90 -3.99 -11.88
CA LYS A 275 1.62 -3.08 -13.00
C LYS A 275 1.51 -1.61 -12.60
N HIS A 276 1.05 -1.34 -11.37
CA HIS A 276 0.83 0.04 -10.91
C HIS A 276 2.12 0.79 -10.57
N GLY A 277 3.26 0.11 -10.62
CA GLY A 277 4.57 0.75 -10.47
C GLY A 277 4.98 1.05 -9.02
N SER A 278 6.15 1.66 -8.87
CA SER A 278 6.71 2.10 -7.60
C SER A 278 6.50 3.59 -7.37
N ALA A 279 6.66 4.06 -6.14
CA ALA A 279 6.63 5.50 -5.85
C ALA A 279 7.61 6.27 -6.74
N GLY A 280 7.11 7.30 -7.43
CA GLY A 280 7.81 8.06 -8.47
C GLY A 280 7.60 7.54 -9.89
N SER A 281 6.86 6.45 -10.08
CA SER A 281 6.54 5.87 -11.39
C SER A 281 5.20 5.10 -11.38
N TYR A 282 4.24 5.53 -10.53
CA TYR A 282 2.91 4.96 -10.57
C TYR A 282 2.26 5.22 -11.94
N ASP A 283 1.52 4.21 -12.43
CA ASP A 283 0.69 4.38 -13.62
C ASP A 283 -0.47 5.35 -13.35
N GLY A 284 -0.99 5.95 -14.40
CA GLY A 284 -2.10 6.87 -14.32
C GLY A 284 -1.96 8.04 -15.29
N PHE A 285 -2.90 8.97 -15.21
CA PHE A 285 -2.89 10.17 -16.02
C PHE A 285 -1.92 11.19 -15.44
N GLU A 286 -0.74 11.34 -16.04
CA GLU A 286 0.28 12.28 -15.59
C GLU A 286 0.04 13.70 -16.12
N ILE A 287 -0.13 14.64 -15.20
CA ILE A 287 0.08 16.06 -15.48
C ILE A 287 1.17 16.54 -14.51
N GLY A 288 2.37 16.79 -15.02
CA GLY A 288 3.44 17.39 -14.25
C GLY A 288 4.00 16.58 -13.10
N ASN A 289 4.03 15.24 -13.20
CA ASN A 289 4.55 14.29 -12.19
C ASN A 289 3.75 14.23 -10.87
N TYR A 290 2.57 14.80 -10.78
CA TYR A 290 1.83 14.86 -9.52
C TYR A 290 1.22 13.52 -9.12
N THR A 291 0.84 12.69 -10.08
CA THR A 291 0.21 11.39 -9.86
C THR A 291 1.20 10.23 -9.80
N SER A 292 2.41 10.43 -10.28
CA SER A 292 3.45 9.41 -10.26
C SER A 292 3.95 9.02 -8.86
N GLY A 293 3.55 9.77 -7.82
CA GLY A 293 4.00 9.53 -6.45
C GLY A 293 5.43 9.99 -6.16
N VAL A 294 5.98 10.94 -6.93
CA VAL A 294 7.35 11.45 -6.72
C VAL A 294 7.54 12.04 -5.33
N HIS A 295 6.53 12.72 -4.79
CA HIS A 295 6.58 13.29 -3.44
C HIS A 295 6.42 12.25 -2.35
N LEU A 296 5.66 11.18 -2.61
CA LEU A 296 5.57 10.02 -1.75
C LEU A 296 6.91 9.27 -1.69
N LYS A 297 7.58 9.10 -2.85
CA LYS A 297 8.93 8.56 -2.92
C LYS A 297 9.90 9.37 -2.05
N ASP A 298 9.90 10.69 -2.18
CA ASP A 298 10.76 11.57 -1.37
C ASP A 298 10.48 11.42 0.14
N MET A 299 9.22 11.28 0.52
CA MET A 299 8.82 11.01 1.91
C MET A 299 9.35 9.64 2.37
N TYR A 300 9.14 8.58 1.60
CA TYR A 300 9.65 7.26 1.96
C TYR A 300 11.19 7.26 2.10
N GLU A 301 11.91 7.83 1.14
CA GLU A 301 13.37 7.83 1.14
C GLU A 301 13.96 8.69 2.28
N LYS A 302 13.35 9.81 2.61
CA LYS A 302 13.90 10.73 3.64
C LYS A 302 13.40 10.46 5.05
N VAL A 303 12.22 9.86 5.20
CA VAL A 303 11.57 9.70 6.51
C VAL A 303 11.50 8.26 6.98
N VAL A 304 11.21 7.32 6.08
CA VAL A 304 10.89 5.92 6.42
C VAL A 304 12.08 4.98 6.23
N CYS A 305 12.74 5.03 5.07
CA CYS A 305 13.84 4.14 4.73
C CYS A 305 14.98 4.24 5.74
N GLY A 306 15.42 3.08 6.25
CA GLY A 306 16.45 2.97 7.28
C GLY A 306 15.99 3.28 8.70
N ARG A 307 14.71 3.68 8.90
CA ARG A 307 14.14 3.96 10.23
C ARG A 307 13.00 3.02 10.61
N ALA A 308 12.24 2.57 9.63
CA ALA A 308 11.27 1.49 9.79
C ALA A 308 11.88 0.15 9.38
N ASP A 309 11.32 -0.95 9.90
CA ASP A 309 11.70 -2.31 9.52
C ASP A 309 10.93 -2.78 8.31
N LEU A 310 9.63 -2.45 8.26
CA LEU A 310 8.72 -2.81 7.19
C LEU A 310 7.96 -1.60 6.68
N ILE A 311 7.62 -1.64 5.39
CA ILE A 311 6.52 -0.93 4.76
C ILE A 311 5.54 -1.99 4.29
N LEU A 312 4.28 -1.93 4.75
CA LEU A 312 3.19 -2.77 4.27
C LEU A 312 2.27 -1.93 3.40
N SER A 313 1.96 -2.42 2.21
CA SER A 313 1.13 -1.70 1.23
C SER A 313 0.19 -2.64 0.48
N GLY A 314 -0.90 -2.09 -0.05
CA GLY A 314 -1.82 -2.68 -1.00
C GLY A 314 -1.60 -2.14 -2.40
N HIS A 315 -2.67 -1.63 -3.03
CA HIS A 315 -2.77 -0.94 -4.31
C HIS A 315 -2.52 -1.82 -5.53
N ASP A 316 -1.44 -2.55 -5.54
CA ASP A 316 -1.16 -3.52 -6.58
C ASP A 316 -1.75 -4.88 -6.19
N HIS A 317 -2.65 -5.42 -7.00
CA HIS A 317 -3.43 -6.61 -6.67
C HIS A 317 -2.59 -7.89 -6.73
N THR A 318 -1.52 -7.90 -5.96
CA THR A 318 -0.48 -8.93 -5.92
C THR A 318 -0.05 -9.22 -4.48
N LEU A 319 0.76 -10.26 -4.32
CA LEU A 319 1.41 -10.60 -3.06
C LEU A 319 2.93 -10.57 -3.29
N GLN A 320 3.64 -9.66 -2.61
CA GLN A 320 5.07 -9.53 -2.79
C GLN A 320 5.79 -9.32 -1.45
N ILE A 321 6.92 -9.99 -1.28
CA ILE A 321 7.87 -9.79 -0.19
C ILE A 321 9.18 -9.40 -0.85
N LEU A 322 9.48 -8.09 -0.94
CA LEU A 322 10.69 -7.61 -1.58
C LEU A 322 11.89 -7.70 -0.65
N GLU A 323 13.08 -7.80 -1.21
CA GLU A 323 14.30 -7.80 -0.43
C GLU A 323 14.71 -6.36 -0.04
N PRO A 324 15.17 -6.14 1.20
CA PRO A 324 15.80 -4.89 1.58
C PRO A 324 17.05 -4.64 0.75
N THR A 325 17.26 -3.40 0.36
CA THR A 325 18.44 -2.99 -0.43
C THR A 325 19.16 -1.82 0.25
N ALA A 326 20.32 -1.45 -0.26
CA ALA A 326 21.01 -0.24 0.20
C ALA A 326 20.13 1.01 0.00
N ARG A 327 19.33 1.07 -1.09
CA ARG A 327 18.39 2.15 -1.37
C ARG A 327 17.29 2.27 -0.30
N THR A 328 16.81 1.15 0.23
CA THR A 328 15.80 1.14 1.28
C THR A 328 16.39 1.29 2.69
N GLY A 329 17.71 1.37 2.82
CA GLY A 329 18.39 1.45 4.12
C GLY A 329 18.12 0.25 5.03
N GLY A 330 17.78 -0.91 4.45
CA GLY A 330 17.41 -2.12 5.19
C GLY A 330 15.91 -2.26 5.49
N THR A 331 15.08 -1.28 5.17
CA THR A 331 13.61 -1.37 5.28
C THR A 331 13.09 -2.33 4.21
N ARG A 332 12.26 -3.30 4.60
CA ARG A 332 11.62 -4.26 3.69
C ARG A 332 10.28 -3.73 3.22
N GLN A 333 10.02 -3.78 1.92
CA GLN A 333 8.69 -3.57 1.36
C GLN A 333 7.93 -4.89 1.24
N VAL A 334 6.67 -4.88 1.64
CA VAL A 334 5.70 -5.96 1.45
C VAL A 334 4.48 -5.38 0.75
N VAL A 335 4.01 -6.02 -0.31
CA VAL A 335 2.75 -5.70 -0.98
C VAL A 335 1.78 -6.84 -0.73
N CYS A 336 0.60 -6.53 -0.19
CA CYS A 336 -0.46 -7.47 0.10
C CYS A 336 -1.80 -6.88 -0.37
N GLY A 337 -1.98 -6.82 -1.69
CA GLY A 337 -3.15 -6.21 -2.34
C GLY A 337 -4.05 -7.21 -3.06
N ALA A 338 -3.88 -8.53 -2.82
CA ALA A 338 -4.64 -9.56 -3.53
C ALA A 338 -5.77 -10.18 -2.71
N SER A 339 -6.37 -9.42 -1.76
CA SER A 339 -7.37 -10.03 -0.87
C SER A 339 -8.78 -10.14 -1.48
N ALA A 340 -9.05 -9.41 -2.59
CA ALA A 340 -10.29 -9.59 -3.35
C ALA A 340 -10.11 -9.46 -4.86
N LYS A 341 -9.03 -8.85 -5.31
CA LYS A 341 -8.70 -8.67 -6.73
C LYS A 341 -7.33 -9.29 -7.02
N THR A 342 -7.10 -9.71 -8.27
CA THR A 342 -5.79 -10.12 -8.78
C THR A 342 -5.55 -9.50 -10.15
N GLU A 343 -4.29 -9.28 -10.51
CA GLU A 343 -3.96 -8.74 -11.83
C GLU A 343 -3.91 -9.80 -12.91
N GLY A 344 -3.55 -11.01 -12.52
CA GLY A 344 -3.19 -12.07 -13.44
C GLY A 344 -1.92 -11.74 -14.23
N GLY A 345 -0.98 -12.64 -14.33
CA GLY A 345 0.18 -12.42 -15.17
C GLY A 345 1.54 -12.49 -14.47
N THR A 346 2.44 -11.60 -14.87
CA THR A 346 3.86 -11.62 -14.47
C THR A 346 4.31 -10.25 -13.94
N ALA A 347 5.51 -10.22 -13.37
CA ALA A 347 6.12 -8.98 -12.93
C ALA A 347 6.32 -7.97 -14.08
N HIS A 348 5.98 -6.72 -13.83
CA HIS A 348 6.22 -5.58 -14.72
C HIS A 348 7.53 -4.88 -14.40
N PHE A 349 7.99 -4.98 -13.15
CA PHE A 349 9.25 -4.43 -12.66
C PHE A 349 10.06 -5.54 -11.98
N HIS A 350 11.34 -5.27 -11.70
CA HIS A 350 12.29 -6.31 -11.25
C HIS A 350 13.08 -5.87 -10.02
N ASN A 351 12.41 -5.29 -9.01
CA ASN A 351 13.04 -5.10 -7.71
C ASN A 351 13.35 -6.49 -7.10
N PRO A 352 14.48 -6.65 -6.41
CA PRO A 352 14.79 -7.92 -5.76
C PRO A 352 13.69 -8.37 -4.82
N ALA A 353 13.24 -9.62 -4.94
CA ALA A 353 12.15 -10.17 -4.16
C ALA A 353 12.53 -11.52 -3.53
N ALA A 354 12.20 -11.70 -2.26
CA ALA A 354 12.27 -13.00 -1.61
C ALA A 354 11.19 -13.94 -2.16
N TRP A 355 10.01 -13.37 -2.45
CA TRP A 355 8.89 -14.10 -3.04
C TRP A 355 7.85 -13.13 -3.60
N GLN A 356 7.13 -13.57 -4.64
CA GLN A 356 6.04 -12.80 -5.24
C GLN A 356 5.04 -13.71 -5.95
N ASN A 357 3.79 -13.26 -6.01
CA ASN A 357 2.68 -13.91 -6.72
C ASN A 357 1.76 -12.84 -7.31
N PHE A 358 1.38 -12.99 -8.57
CA PHE A 358 0.60 -12.01 -9.34
C PHE A 358 -0.77 -12.54 -9.76
N SER A 359 -1.08 -13.81 -9.48
CA SER A 359 -2.24 -14.48 -10.07
C SER A 359 -3.24 -14.97 -9.04
N ASP A 360 -2.78 -15.29 -7.83
CA ASP A 360 -3.63 -15.89 -6.81
C ASP A 360 -4.12 -14.86 -5.80
N HIS A 361 -5.35 -14.98 -5.37
CA HIS A 361 -5.86 -14.28 -4.19
C HIS A 361 -5.13 -14.72 -2.93
N GLY A 362 -5.08 -13.85 -1.93
CA GLY A 362 -4.45 -14.23 -0.67
C GLY A 362 -4.34 -13.13 0.36
N PHE A 363 -3.59 -13.45 1.40
CA PHE A 363 -3.31 -12.57 2.54
C PHE A 363 -1.96 -12.94 3.15
N MET A 364 -1.51 -12.14 4.10
CA MET A 364 -0.28 -12.43 4.84
C MET A 364 -0.52 -12.47 6.34
N VAL A 365 0.37 -13.15 7.06
CA VAL A 365 0.42 -13.13 8.52
C VAL A 365 1.79 -12.63 8.95
N LEU A 366 1.79 -11.53 9.69
CA LEU A 366 2.98 -10.98 10.33
C LEU A 366 3.06 -11.54 11.75
N LYS A 367 4.17 -12.20 12.09
CA LYS A 367 4.46 -12.69 13.45
C LYS A 367 5.65 -11.94 14.01
N VAL A 368 5.46 -11.31 15.15
CA VAL A 368 6.46 -10.45 15.78
C VAL A 368 6.82 -11.00 17.15
N SER A 369 8.09 -11.33 17.35
CA SER A 369 8.66 -11.70 18.62
C SER A 369 9.80 -10.75 19.02
N GLY A 370 10.32 -10.91 20.23
CA GLY A 370 11.41 -10.07 20.72
C GLY A 370 12.61 -10.00 19.77
N ALA A 371 13.01 -11.10 19.14
CA ALA A 371 14.20 -11.18 18.28
C ALA A 371 13.90 -11.35 16.80
N ARG A 372 12.66 -11.68 16.45
CA ARG A 372 12.32 -12.15 15.11
C ARG A 372 10.99 -11.58 14.64
N LEU A 373 10.97 -11.20 13.38
CA LEU A 373 9.79 -10.87 12.62
C LEU A 373 9.68 -11.85 11.47
N THR A 374 8.50 -12.45 11.30
CA THR A 374 8.22 -13.45 10.27
C THR A 374 7.04 -12.98 9.45
N ILE A 375 7.10 -13.15 8.14
CA ILE A 375 6.04 -12.84 7.18
C ILE A 375 5.67 -14.14 6.49
N ASP A 376 4.48 -14.65 6.76
CA ASP A 376 3.91 -15.83 6.11
C ASP A 376 2.96 -15.38 5.00
N ALA A 377 3.24 -15.74 3.76
CA ALA A 377 2.41 -15.45 2.61
C ALA A 377 1.51 -16.65 2.26
N TYR A 378 0.21 -16.43 2.23
CA TYR A 378 -0.80 -17.42 1.91
C TYR A 378 -1.50 -17.06 0.62
N THR A 379 -1.64 -18.04 -0.29
CA THR A 379 -2.59 -17.96 -1.40
C THR A 379 -3.88 -18.69 -1.04
N VAL A 380 -4.99 -18.26 -1.62
CA VAL A 380 -6.32 -18.80 -1.37
C VAL A 380 -6.94 -19.31 -2.66
N ASP A 381 -7.36 -20.55 -2.65
CA ASP A 381 -8.23 -21.11 -3.70
C ASP A 381 -9.68 -20.65 -3.41
N VAL A 382 -10.22 -19.82 -4.30
CA VAL A 382 -11.54 -19.19 -4.13
C VAL A 382 -12.66 -20.24 -4.09
N ALA A 383 -12.58 -21.27 -4.93
CA ALA A 383 -13.62 -22.29 -5.02
C ALA A 383 -13.68 -23.17 -3.77
N THR A 384 -12.55 -23.52 -3.19
CA THR A 384 -12.47 -24.38 -1.99
C THR A 384 -12.35 -23.59 -0.69
N ARG A 385 -12.09 -22.27 -0.77
CA ARG A 385 -11.84 -21.37 0.37
C ARG A 385 -10.70 -21.84 1.28
N LYS A 386 -9.67 -22.45 0.68
CA LYS A 386 -8.53 -22.98 1.43
C LYS A 386 -7.30 -22.11 1.23
N ALA A 387 -6.65 -21.76 2.35
CA ALA A 387 -5.36 -21.10 2.32
C ALA A 387 -4.22 -22.12 2.22
N THR A 388 -3.21 -21.77 1.45
CA THR A 388 -1.95 -22.53 1.33
C THR A 388 -0.77 -21.60 1.64
N LEU A 389 0.04 -21.95 2.64
CA LEU A 389 1.28 -21.24 2.92
C LEU A 389 2.25 -21.46 1.75
N ARG A 390 2.63 -20.38 1.05
CA ARG A 390 3.52 -20.41 -0.11
C ARG A 390 4.94 -20.02 0.24
N HIS A 391 5.10 -19.06 1.14
CA HIS A 391 6.41 -18.57 1.52
C HIS A 391 6.46 -18.09 2.96
N ARG A 392 7.65 -18.16 3.56
CA ARG A 392 7.96 -17.62 4.88
C ARG A 392 9.26 -16.84 4.84
N ALA A 393 9.19 -15.53 4.93
CA ALA A 393 10.36 -14.68 5.11
C ALA A 393 10.61 -14.42 6.59
N ARG A 394 11.88 -14.24 6.97
CA ARG A 394 12.29 -13.95 8.35
C ARG A 394 13.26 -12.78 8.37
N GLN A 395 13.11 -11.95 9.40
CA GLN A 395 14.03 -10.88 9.73
C GLN A 395 14.39 -11.01 11.20
N THR A 396 15.67 -10.89 11.54
CA THR A 396 16.14 -11.04 12.91
C THR A 396 16.88 -9.78 13.35
N ARG A 397 16.71 -9.44 14.63
CA ARG A 397 17.53 -8.44 15.32
C ARG A 397 18.19 -9.07 16.53
N PRO A 398 19.46 -8.77 16.83
CA PRO A 398 20.09 -9.22 18.08
C PRO A 398 19.25 -8.75 19.28
N VAL A 399 19.00 -9.63 20.23
CA VAL A 399 18.44 -9.22 21.53
C VAL A 399 19.54 -8.42 22.23
N ALA A 400 19.25 -7.16 22.58
CA ALA A 400 20.18 -6.39 23.41
C ALA A 400 20.43 -7.20 24.69
N ALA A 401 21.70 -7.51 25.00
CA ALA A 401 22.05 -8.17 26.24
C ALA A 401 21.53 -7.31 27.39
N VAL A 402 20.68 -7.89 28.24
CA VAL A 402 20.29 -7.25 29.50
C VAL A 402 21.59 -7.08 30.30
N PRO A 403 22.01 -5.85 30.68
CA PRO A 403 23.15 -5.70 31.52
C PRO A 403 22.91 -6.52 32.78
N ALA A 404 23.81 -7.46 33.08
CA ALA A 404 23.76 -8.17 34.34
C ALA A 404 23.85 -7.08 35.43
N HIS A 405 22.78 -6.95 36.20
CA HIS A 405 22.81 -6.09 37.37
C HIS A 405 23.91 -6.63 38.30
N ALA A 406 25.02 -5.84 38.44
CA ALA A 406 26.09 -6.05 39.37
C ALA A 406 25.64 -5.65 40.80
#